data_47013a240814f81971f1885ce38e77bd
#
_entry.id   47013a240814f81971f1885ce38e77bd
#
_cell.length_a   1.000
_cell.length_b   1.000
_cell.length_c   1.000
_cell.angle_alpha   90.00
_cell.angle_beta   90.00
_cell.angle_gamma   90.00
#
_symmetry.space_group_name_H-M   'P 1'
#
loop_
_entity.id
_entity.type
_entity.pdbx_description
1 polymer ?
#
loop_
_entity_poly.entity_id
_entity_poly.type
_entity_poly.pdbx_seq_one_letter_code
_entity_poly.pdbx_strand_id
1 'polypeptide(L)'
;MKAVVYEEYTPNDDYKKILKVKDVPEPKPKSTEVVFKVKAAALNYNDLWGMRGQPIPVPLPHISGSDAAGEVIAVGDEVKNIKVGDRVASHSNMSCRVCSACTDGREYDCEKRTIWGFQTGPLWGAY
;
A
#
# COMPACT_ATOMS: atom_id res chain seq x y z
N MET A 1 -1.39 9.34 -12.89
CA MET A 1 -0.87 8.01 -13.25
C MET A 1 -2.01 7.03 -13.50
N LYS A 2 -1.75 5.91 -14.20
CA LYS A 2 -2.75 4.85 -14.35
C LYS A 2 -2.63 3.85 -13.19
N ALA A 3 -3.79 3.42 -12.67
CA ALA A 3 -3.88 2.43 -11.62
C ALA A 3 -5.10 1.51 -11.82
N VAL A 4 -5.04 0.32 -11.24
CA VAL A 4 -6.19 -0.60 -11.17
C VAL A 4 -6.96 -0.28 -9.89
N VAL A 5 -8.18 0.22 -10.05
CA VAL A 5 -9.02 0.75 -8.96
C VAL A 5 -10.33 -0.03 -8.88
N TYR A 6 -10.84 -0.25 -7.68
CA TYR A 6 -12.23 -0.63 -7.45
C TYR A 6 -12.91 0.32 -6.46
N GLU A 7 -14.22 0.50 -6.63
CA GLU A 7 -15.05 1.47 -5.90
C GLU A 7 -16.17 0.82 -5.13
N GLU A 8 -16.32 -0.48 -5.26
CA GLU A 8 -17.33 -1.30 -4.60
C GLU A 8 -16.77 -2.69 -4.28
N TYR A 9 -17.37 -3.39 -3.33
CA TYR A 9 -17.00 -4.76 -3.00
C TYR A 9 -17.73 -5.77 -3.89
N THR A 10 -17.10 -6.95 -4.07
CA THR A 10 -17.72 -8.09 -4.76
C THR A 10 -17.70 -9.35 -3.90
N PRO A 11 -18.68 -9.54 -3.01
CA PRO A 11 -18.72 -10.71 -2.14
C PRO A 11 -18.89 -12.04 -2.92
N ASN A 12 -19.35 -11.98 -4.17
CA ASN A 12 -19.57 -13.13 -5.05
C ASN A 12 -18.41 -13.40 -6.03
N ASP A 13 -17.23 -12.83 -5.77
CA ASP A 13 -16.01 -13.03 -6.57
C ASP A 13 -16.06 -12.59 -8.04
N ASP A 14 -16.94 -11.68 -8.37
CA ASP A 14 -17.06 -11.12 -9.73
C ASP A 14 -16.08 -9.96 -9.95
N TYR A 15 -14.78 -10.25 -9.76
CA TYR A 15 -13.70 -9.26 -9.78
C TYR A 15 -13.62 -8.46 -11.06
N LYS A 16 -13.95 -9.07 -12.21
CA LYS A 16 -13.91 -8.41 -13.52
C LYS A 16 -14.86 -7.23 -13.63
N LYS A 17 -15.96 -7.23 -12.88
CA LYS A 17 -16.93 -6.12 -12.91
C LYS A 17 -16.43 -4.90 -12.18
N ILE A 18 -15.73 -5.09 -11.06
CA ILE A 18 -15.33 -4.00 -10.18
C ILE A 18 -13.96 -3.40 -10.52
N LEU A 19 -13.04 -4.21 -11.09
CA LEU A 19 -11.69 -3.76 -11.43
C LEU A 19 -11.70 -2.87 -12.68
N LYS A 20 -11.18 -1.65 -12.55
CA LYS A 20 -11.11 -0.67 -13.64
C LYS A 20 -9.74 -0.01 -13.68
N VAL A 21 -9.18 0.15 -14.87
CA VAL A 21 -8.00 1.00 -15.06
C VAL A 21 -8.46 2.44 -15.10
N LYS A 22 -7.98 3.26 -14.17
CA LYS A 22 -8.32 4.69 -14.05
C LYS A 22 -7.08 5.58 -14.02
N ASP A 23 -7.24 6.81 -14.44
CA ASP A 23 -6.27 7.87 -14.18
C ASP A 23 -6.52 8.42 -12.77
N VAL A 24 -5.50 8.32 -11.90
CA VAL A 24 -5.52 8.81 -10.53
C VAL A 24 -4.39 9.83 -10.32
N PRO A 25 -4.52 10.73 -9.34
CA PRO A 25 -3.46 11.67 -9.00
C PRO A 25 -2.14 10.94 -8.71
N GLU A 26 -1.02 11.54 -9.08
CA GLU A 26 0.30 11.05 -8.66
C GLU A 26 0.49 11.33 -7.18
N PRO A 27 0.98 10.33 -6.39
CA PRO A 27 1.24 10.53 -4.98
C PRO A 27 2.37 11.54 -4.76
N LYS A 28 2.28 12.30 -3.68
CA LYS A 28 3.36 13.17 -3.20
C LYS A 28 3.78 12.68 -1.83
N PRO A 29 5.10 12.57 -1.56
CA PRO A 29 5.56 12.11 -0.25
C PRO A 29 5.29 13.17 0.82
N LYS A 30 4.86 12.75 2.01
CA LYS A 30 4.94 13.58 3.21
C LYS A 30 6.39 13.61 3.70
N SER A 31 6.67 14.38 4.76
CA SER A 31 8.03 14.61 5.26
C SER A 31 8.84 13.32 5.52
N THR A 32 8.21 12.25 5.99
CA THR A 32 8.84 10.96 6.32
C THR A 32 8.57 9.85 5.30
N GLU A 33 7.94 10.18 4.18
CA GLU A 33 7.53 9.20 3.17
C GLU A 33 8.44 9.23 1.93
N VAL A 34 8.41 8.15 1.18
CA VAL A 34 9.03 8.07 -0.15
C VAL A 34 7.98 7.68 -1.19
N VAL A 35 8.16 8.15 -2.41
CA VAL A 35 7.41 7.68 -3.57
C VAL A 35 8.37 6.92 -4.48
N PHE A 36 8.00 5.73 -4.88
CA PHE A 36 8.78 4.95 -5.83
C PHE A 36 7.92 4.52 -7.03
N LYS A 37 8.55 4.49 -8.18
CA LYS A 37 7.94 4.00 -9.42
C LYS A 37 7.97 2.47 -9.39
N VAL A 38 6.79 1.85 -9.32
CA VAL A 38 6.65 0.40 -9.29
C VAL A 38 7.19 -0.21 -10.59
N LYS A 39 8.06 -1.20 -10.46
CA LYS A 39 8.63 -1.99 -11.57
C LYS A 39 8.17 -3.43 -11.53
N ALA A 40 7.82 -3.92 -10.35
CA ALA A 40 7.25 -5.25 -10.13
C ALA A 40 6.30 -5.20 -8.94
N ALA A 41 5.23 -5.96 -9.01
CA ALA A 41 4.28 -6.16 -7.93
C ALA A 41 3.86 -7.63 -7.89
N ALA A 42 3.41 -8.11 -6.73
CA ALA A 42 2.97 -9.48 -6.56
C ALA A 42 1.55 -9.52 -5.97
N LEU A 43 0.76 -10.47 -6.45
CA LEU A 43 -0.60 -10.72 -5.97
C LEU A 43 -0.56 -11.51 -4.67
N ASN A 44 -1.42 -11.16 -3.75
CA ASN A 44 -1.61 -11.82 -2.47
C ASN A 44 -3.09 -12.14 -2.24
N TYR A 45 -3.36 -13.07 -1.34
CA TYR A 45 -4.74 -13.42 -1.02
C TYR A 45 -5.51 -12.27 -0.32
N ASN A 46 -4.82 -11.35 0.33
CA ASN A 46 -5.42 -10.16 0.90
C ASN A 46 -6.02 -9.20 -0.16
N ASP A 47 -5.55 -9.24 -1.40
CA ASP A 47 -6.16 -8.50 -2.50
C ASP A 47 -7.59 -8.98 -2.75
N LEU A 48 -7.81 -10.31 -2.71
CA LEU A 48 -9.14 -10.91 -2.81
C LEU A 48 -10.02 -10.54 -1.61
N TRP A 49 -9.47 -10.58 -0.39
CA TRP A 49 -10.17 -10.15 0.81
C TRP A 49 -10.60 -8.69 0.74
N GLY A 50 -9.71 -7.82 0.27
CA GLY A 50 -10.01 -6.40 0.06
C GLY A 50 -11.18 -6.20 -0.90
N MET A 51 -11.16 -6.88 -2.04
CA MET A 51 -12.23 -6.81 -3.04
C MET A 51 -13.56 -7.42 -2.54
N ARG A 52 -13.52 -8.43 -1.67
CA ARG A 52 -14.71 -8.97 -1.00
C ARG A 52 -15.24 -8.07 0.12
N GLY A 53 -14.44 -7.17 0.65
CA GLY A 53 -14.75 -6.38 1.84
C GLY A 53 -14.76 -7.21 3.14
N GLN A 54 -14.12 -8.38 3.14
CA GLN A 54 -14.11 -9.35 4.25
C GLN A 54 -12.75 -10.04 4.37
N PRO A 55 -12.31 -10.40 5.59
CA PRO A 55 -12.94 -10.16 6.91
C PRO A 55 -12.83 -8.71 7.38
N ILE A 56 -12.00 -7.90 6.76
CA ILE A 56 -11.77 -6.50 7.11
C ILE A 56 -12.09 -5.65 5.88
N PRO A 57 -13.01 -4.69 5.97
CA PRO A 57 -13.27 -3.77 4.87
C PRO A 57 -12.09 -2.84 4.64
N VAL A 58 -11.79 -2.57 3.37
CA VAL A 58 -10.75 -1.61 2.96
C VAL A 58 -11.38 -0.26 2.62
N PRO A 59 -10.66 0.86 2.77
CA PRO A 59 -11.17 2.16 2.31
C PRO A 59 -11.43 2.16 0.79
N LEU A 60 -12.57 2.68 0.36
CA LEU A 60 -12.91 2.84 -1.06
C LEU A 60 -12.87 4.33 -1.47
N PRO A 61 -12.52 4.68 -2.71
CA PRO A 61 -11.98 3.81 -3.77
C PRO A 61 -10.62 3.23 -3.39
N HIS A 62 -10.30 2.02 -3.86
CA HIS A 62 -9.08 1.33 -3.43
C HIS A 62 -8.19 0.91 -4.59
N ILE A 63 -6.87 0.98 -4.36
CA ILE A 63 -5.83 0.34 -5.16
C ILE A 63 -5.21 -0.73 -4.29
N SER A 64 -5.33 -1.99 -4.69
CA SER A 64 -4.69 -3.12 -3.98
C SER A 64 -3.19 -3.23 -4.28
N GLY A 65 -2.58 -4.22 -3.66
CA GLY A 65 -1.18 -4.59 -3.86
C GLY A 65 -0.33 -4.19 -2.67
N SER A 66 0.07 -5.19 -1.89
CA SER A 66 0.91 -5.01 -0.70
C SER A 66 2.39 -5.25 -0.98
N ASP A 67 2.71 -5.94 -2.06
CA ASP A 67 4.08 -6.25 -2.45
C ASP A 67 4.46 -5.52 -3.73
N ALA A 68 5.46 -4.68 -3.63
CA ALA A 68 6.01 -3.95 -4.76
C ALA A 68 7.52 -3.77 -4.64
N ALA A 69 8.17 -3.70 -5.78
CA ALA A 69 9.56 -3.27 -5.89
C ALA A 69 9.69 -2.22 -6.99
N GLY A 70 10.62 -1.29 -6.82
CA GLY A 70 10.78 -0.22 -7.79
C GLY A 70 11.95 0.70 -7.50
N GLU A 71 11.90 1.87 -8.09
CA GLU A 71 12.93 2.91 -8.00
C GLU A 71 12.33 4.17 -7.38
N VAL A 72 12.98 4.71 -6.37
CA VAL A 72 12.55 5.93 -5.68
C VAL A 72 12.60 7.12 -6.63
N ILE A 73 11.49 7.86 -6.72
CA ILE A 73 11.35 9.04 -7.58
C ILE A 73 11.15 10.34 -6.80
N ALA A 74 10.73 10.24 -5.53
CA ALA A 74 10.62 11.39 -4.65
C ALA A 74 10.79 10.96 -3.18
N VAL A 75 11.34 11.84 -2.35
CA VAL A 75 11.56 11.63 -0.92
C VAL A 75 11.08 12.85 -0.14
N GLY A 76 10.53 12.63 1.05
CA GLY A 76 10.23 13.69 2.00
C GLY A 76 11.50 14.24 2.65
N ASP A 77 11.43 15.45 3.17
CA ASP A 77 12.57 16.23 3.71
C ASP A 77 13.20 15.65 4.98
N GLU A 78 12.43 14.84 5.73
CA GLU A 78 12.93 14.13 6.92
C GLU A 78 13.50 12.73 6.62
N VAL A 79 13.41 12.25 5.39
CA VAL A 79 14.00 10.96 4.98
C VAL A 79 15.50 11.10 4.85
N LYS A 80 16.29 10.30 5.62
CA LYS A 80 17.77 10.43 5.67
C LYS A 80 18.52 9.25 5.07
N ASN A 81 17.88 8.10 4.97
CA ASN A 81 18.52 6.82 4.63
C ASN A 81 18.15 6.27 3.24
N ILE A 82 17.30 7.01 2.50
CA ILE A 82 16.86 6.66 1.15
C ILE A 82 16.94 7.92 0.29
N LYS A 83 17.34 7.80 -0.96
CA LYS A 83 17.42 8.90 -1.93
C LYS A 83 16.77 8.53 -3.26
N VAL A 84 16.49 9.54 -4.08
CA VAL A 84 16.00 9.35 -5.46
C VAL A 84 17.01 8.52 -6.25
N GLY A 85 16.50 7.53 -6.99
CA GLY A 85 17.28 6.55 -7.76
C GLY A 85 17.56 5.25 -7.00
N ASP A 86 17.33 5.19 -5.69
CA ASP A 86 17.52 3.94 -4.94
C ASP A 86 16.48 2.89 -5.36
N ARG A 87 16.92 1.64 -5.40
CA ARG A 87 16.06 0.48 -5.63
C ARG A 87 15.52 -0.01 -4.31
N VAL A 88 14.21 -0.15 -4.21
CA VAL A 88 13.50 -0.51 -2.99
C VAL A 88 12.49 -1.61 -3.23
N ALA A 89 12.19 -2.36 -2.15
CA ALA A 89 11.02 -3.22 -2.07
C ALA A 89 10.17 -2.79 -0.87
N SER A 90 8.85 -2.86 -0.99
CA SER A 90 7.95 -2.54 0.11
C SER A 90 8.06 -3.59 1.22
N HIS A 91 8.10 -3.13 2.47
CA HIS A 91 7.76 -3.94 3.62
C HIS A 91 6.28 -3.65 3.93
N SER A 92 5.41 -4.61 3.63
CA SER A 92 3.96 -4.38 3.68
C SER A 92 3.41 -4.08 5.08
N ASN A 93 4.05 -4.60 6.14
CA ASN A 93 3.64 -4.30 7.51
C ASN A 93 4.17 -2.94 7.96
N MET A 94 3.28 -1.98 8.07
CA MET A 94 3.59 -0.65 8.60
C MET A 94 3.34 -0.63 10.11
N SER A 95 4.29 -0.11 10.88
CA SER A 95 4.23 -0.01 12.35
C SER A 95 4.44 1.43 12.81
N CYS A 96 4.04 1.75 14.03
CA CYS A 96 4.18 3.11 14.58
C CYS A 96 5.60 3.46 15.02
N ARG A 97 6.49 2.45 15.19
CA ARG A 97 7.90 2.54 15.59
C ARG A 97 8.18 3.18 16.96
N VAL A 98 7.14 3.51 17.74
CA VAL A 98 7.28 4.22 19.02
C VAL A 98 6.59 3.51 20.19
N CYS A 99 5.73 2.50 19.97
CA CYS A 99 5.15 1.73 21.07
C CYS A 99 6.16 0.70 21.61
N SER A 100 5.89 0.15 22.80
CA SER A 100 6.79 -0.82 23.45
C SER A 100 7.12 -2.02 22.56
N ALA A 101 6.13 -2.59 21.86
CA ALA A 101 6.38 -3.68 20.93
C ALA A 101 7.37 -3.27 19.82
N CYS A 102 7.24 -2.08 19.25
CA CYS A 102 8.15 -1.60 18.21
C CYS A 102 9.55 -1.34 18.75
N THR A 103 9.67 -0.74 19.95
CA THR A 103 10.99 -0.47 20.54
C THR A 103 11.72 -1.74 20.98
N ASP A 104 10.96 -2.81 21.25
CA ASP A 104 11.50 -4.14 21.55
C ASP A 104 11.83 -4.98 20.28
N GLY A 105 11.65 -4.42 19.08
CA GLY A 105 11.87 -5.12 17.81
C GLY A 105 10.76 -6.10 17.43
N ARG A 106 9.58 -5.96 18.01
CA ARG A 106 8.39 -6.78 17.74
C ARG A 106 7.32 -5.97 16.99
N GLU A 107 7.70 -5.36 15.86
CA GLU A 107 6.79 -4.50 15.06
C GLU A 107 5.52 -5.24 14.60
N TYR A 108 5.58 -6.57 14.49
CA TYR A 108 4.42 -7.41 14.17
C TYR A 108 3.34 -7.42 15.27
N ASP A 109 3.68 -7.07 16.51
CA ASP A 109 2.76 -6.89 17.63
C ASP A 109 2.30 -5.43 17.82
N CYS A 110 2.64 -4.53 16.89
CA CYS A 110 2.27 -3.13 16.99
C CYS A 110 0.74 -2.96 16.97
N GLU A 111 0.18 -2.31 18.00
CA GLU A 111 -1.27 -2.05 18.09
C GLU A 111 -1.80 -1.16 16.95
N LYS A 112 -0.93 -0.33 16.37
CA LYS A 112 -1.23 0.56 15.23
C LYS A 112 -0.75 -0.03 13.89
N ARG A 113 -0.50 -1.33 13.85
CA ARG A 113 -0.06 -2.00 12.62
C ARG A 113 -1.12 -1.89 11.54
N THR A 114 -0.69 -1.55 10.34
CA THR A 114 -1.50 -1.59 9.13
C THR A 114 -0.73 -2.32 8.02
N ILE A 115 -1.46 -2.82 7.04
CA ILE A 115 -0.87 -3.44 5.86
C ILE A 115 -1.01 -2.45 4.70
N TRP A 116 0.13 -2.04 4.14
CA TRP A 116 0.17 -1.17 2.96
C TRP A 116 -0.54 -1.84 1.77
N GLY A 117 -1.33 -1.07 1.03
CA GLY A 117 -2.10 -1.59 -0.09
C GLY A 117 -3.31 -2.45 0.29
N PHE A 118 -3.60 -2.59 1.60
CA PHE A 118 -4.77 -3.29 2.11
C PHE A 118 -5.52 -2.44 3.15
N GLN A 119 -4.87 -2.05 4.25
CA GLN A 119 -5.50 -1.27 5.33
C GLN A 119 -5.11 0.21 5.31
N THR A 120 -4.19 0.60 4.45
CA THR A 120 -3.80 2.00 4.28
C THR A 120 -4.89 2.79 3.53
N GLY A 121 -4.78 4.11 3.54
CA GLY A 121 -5.78 5.01 2.95
C GLY A 121 -6.08 4.74 1.47
N PRO A 122 -7.14 5.33 0.95
CA PRO A 122 -7.55 5.12 -0.43
C PRO A 122 -6.41 5.44 -1.41
N LEU A 123 -6.34 4.68 -2.49
CA LEU A 123 -5.36 4.85 -3.57
C LEU A 123 -3.89 4.63 -3.17
N TRP A 124 -3.64 3.83 -2.12
CA TRP A 124 -2.30 3.49 -1.64
C TRP A 124 -1.98 2.00 -1.83
N GLY A 125 -1.80 1.57 -3.05
CA GLY A 125 -1.45 0.19 -3.41
C GLY A 125 -0.47 0.14 -4.58
N ALA A 126 -0.10 -1.07 -4.99
CA ALA A 126 0.95 -1.32 -5.98
C ALA A 126 0.46 -1.45 -7.44
N TYR A 127 -0.86 -1.57 -7.70
CA TYR A 127 -1.41 -1.89 -9.03
C TYR A 127 -1.93 -0.71 -9.82
#